data_52a9a72995a10320302cf431d9c068a9
#
_entry.id   52a9a72995a10320302cf431d9c068a9
#
_cell.length_a   1.000
_cell.length_b   1.000
_cell.length_c   1.000
_cell.angle_alpha   90.00
_cell.angle_beta   90.00
_cell.angle_gamma   90.00
#
_symmetry.space_group_name_H-M   'P 1'
#
loop_
_entity.id
_entity.type
_entity.pdbx_description
1 polymer ?
#
loop_
_entity_poly.entity_id
_entity_poly.type
_entity_poly.pdbx_seq_one_letter_code
_entity_poly.pdbx_strand_id
1 'polypeptide(L)'
;MECSKMVYTMKVYPKGLGREAYRGIKISGSATLNGLCKAILDSFDFTDDHLYEFCMDNKMYSRDSYQSSTKMDGRSAEIKIDKLGLKEKQKFSLHYDFGDDWMFVINVQKIQEEAGKCKTCVVKSKGKVEQYPDFEDLEDDDWEMEFGENDEEEDEDECDEETKKIIDKLFR
;
A
#
# COMPACT_ATOMS: atom_id res chain seq x y z
N MET A 1 2.13 27.48 -18.44
CA MET A 1 2.95 27.10 -17.28
C MET A 1 2.62 25.68 -16.90
N GLU A 2 3.54 24.76 -17.17
CA GLU A 2 3.37 23.41 -16.72
C GLU A 2 3.79 23.35 -15.26
N CYS A 3 2.84 23.15 -14.38
CA CYS A 3 3.17 22.89 -13.00
C CYS A 3 3.72 21.49 -12.89
N SER A 4 4.98 21.38 -12.52
CA SER A 4 5.54 20.09 -12.16
C SER A 4 4.83 19.55 -10.92
N LYS A 5 4.55 18.28 -10.92
CA LYS A 5 3.88 17.59 -9.81
C LYS A 5 4.78 16.53 -9.26
N MET A 6 4.73 16.35 -7.95
CA MET A 6 5.42 15.22 -7.31
C MET A 6 4.69 13.94 -7.66
N VAL A 7 5.44 12.93 -8.02
CA VAL A 7 4.92 11.60 -8.34
C VAL A 7 5.60 10.58 -7.45
N TYR A 8 4.80 9.71 -6.88
CA TYR A 8 5.24 8.71 -5.93
C TYR A 8 5.12 7.33 -6.54
N THR A 9 6.16 6.53 -6.41
CA THR A 9 6.12 5.10 -6.75
C THR A 9 6.22 4.30 -5.46
N MET A 10 5.23 3.48 -5.21
CA MET A 10 5.09 2.73 -3.96
C MET A 10 4.95 1.25 -4.22
N LYS A 11 5.64 0.44 -3.43
CA LYS A 11 5.42 -1.00 -3.40
C LYS A 11 4.39 -1.29 -2.30
N VAL A 12 3.31 -1.96 -2.66
CA VAL A 12 2.23 -2.28 -1.74
C VAL A 12 2.04 -3.79 -1.69
N TYR A 13 1.97 -4.34 -0.50
CA TYR A 13 1.78 -5.77 -0.31
C TYR A 13 1.01 -6.06 0.99
N PRO A 14 0.22 -7.14 1.03
CA PRO A 14 -0.37 -7.57 2.28
C PRO A 14 0.73 -7.95 3.28
N LYS A 15 0.57 -7.56 4.53
CA LYS A 15 1.56 -7.84 5.56
C LYS A 15 1.86 -9.33 5.63
N GLY A 16 3.14 -9.67 5.62
CA GLY A 16 3.60 -11.06 5.60
C GLY A 16 3.71 -11.72 4.22
N LEU A 17 3.18 -11.09 3.17
CA LEU A 17 3.15 -11.66 1.82
C LEU A 17 3.98 -10.89 0.80
N GLY A 18 4.89 -10.06 1.25
CA GLY A 18 5.63 -9.13 0.37
C GLY A 18 6.48 -9.77 -0.71
N ARG A 19 6.83 -11.04 -0.57
CA ARG A 19 7.56 -11.79 -1.59
C ARG A 19 6.62 -12.53 -2.55
N GLU A 20 5.45 -12.88 -2.09
CA GLU A 20 4.48 -13.68 -2.84
C GLU A 20 3.52 -12.84 -3.66
N ALA A 21 3.12 -11.71 -3.14
CA ALA A 21 2.15 -10.84 -3.80
C ALA A 21 2.44 -9.38 -3.50
N TYR A 22 2.62 -8.57 -4.53
CA TYR A 22 2.79 -7.15 -4.37
C TYR A 22 2.33 -6.38 -5.60
N ARG A 23 2.13 -5.07 -5.43
CA ARG A 23 1.82 -4.16 -6.53
C ARG A 23 2.74 -2.95 -6.43
N GLY A 24 3.31 -2.53 -7.54
CA GLY A 24 3.98 -1.25 -7.68
C GLY A 24 2.97 -0.25 -8.21
N ILE A 25 2.68 0.79 -7.44
CA ILE A 25 1.68 1.80 -7.80
C ILE A 25 2.39 3.14 -7.99
N LYS A 26 2.13 3.77 -9.13
CA LYS A 26 2.58 5.13 -9.42
C LYS A 26 1.38 6.06 -9.26
N ILE A 27 1.53 7.07 -8.42
CA ILE A 27 0.44 7.97 -8.08
C ILE A 27 0.93 9.41 -7.93
N SER A 28 0.13 10.36 -8.38
CA SER A 28 0.45 11.79 -8.24
C SER A 28 0.29 12.26 -6.79
N GLY A 29 1.15 13.17 -6.36
CA GLY A 29 1.01 13.83 -5.07
C GLY A 29 -0.26 14.65 -4.91
N SER A 30 -0.90 15.01 -6.03
CA SER A 30 -2.19 15.72 -5.98
C SER A 30 -3.38 14.79 -5.73
N ALA A 31 -3.16 13.47 -5.79
CA ALA A 31 -4.19 12.50 -5.42
C ALA A 31 -4.31 12.40 -3.89
N THR A 32 -5.44 11.93 -3.42
CA THR A 32 -5.69 11.76 -1.98
C THR A 32 -5.33 10.35 -1.50
N LEU A 33 -5.23 10.17 -0.18
CA LEU A 33 -5.10 8.84 0.40
C LEU A 33 -6.31 7.95 0.05
N ASN A 34 -7.50 8.54 -0.05
CA ASN A 34 -8.68 7.82 -0.50
C ASN A 34 -8.47 7.27 -1.92
N GLY A 35 -7.89 8.06 -2.80
CA GLY A 35 -7.53 7.62 -4.15
C GLY A 35 -6.49 6.49 -4.14
N LEU A 36 -5.51 6.57 -3.25
CA LEU A 36 -4.52 5.50 -3.06
C LEU A 36 -5.18 4.21 -2.56
N CYS A 37 -6.10 4.32 -1.62
CA CYS A 37 -6.86 3.16 -1.12
C CYS A 37 -7.59 2.44 -2.27
N LYS A 38 -8.31 3.20 -3.08
CA LYS A 38 -9.01 2.62 -4.25
C LYS A 38 -8.06 1.94 -5.21
N ALA A 39 -6.92 2.55 -5.49
CA ALA A 39 -5.91 1.97 -6.37
C ALA A 39 -5.36 0.65 -5.81
N ILE A 40 -5.10 0.59 -4.51
CA ILE A 40 -4.64 -0.61 -3.84
C ILE A 40 -5.69 -1.72 -3.94
N LEU A 41 -6.92 -1.42 -3.55
CA LEU A 41 -8.00 -2.40 -3.56
C LEU A 41 -8.28 -2.92 -4.98
N ASP A 42 -8.35 -2.02 -5.96
CA ASP A 42 -8.54 -2.41 -7.35
C ASP A 42 -7.40 -3.29 -7.86
N SER A 43 -6.18 -3.00 -7.48
CA SER A 43 -5.01 -3.77 -7.92
C SER A 43 -4.98 -5.19 -7.38
N PHE A 44 -5.63 -5.44 -6.26
CA PHE A 44 -5.74 -6.76 -5.64
C PHE A 44 -7.13 -7.40 -5.82
N ASP A 45 -8.02 -6.78 -6.61
CA ASP A 45 -9.40 -7.22 -6.82
C ASP A 45 -10.21 -7.33 -5.52
N PHE A 46 -9.98 -6.40 -4.61
CA PHE A 46 -10.74 -6.32 -3.37
C PHE A 46 -11.98 -5.43 -3.55
N THR A 47 -13.03 -5.70 -2.80
CA THR A 47 -14.20 -4.83 -2.76
C THR A 47 -13.91 -3.57 -1.95
N ASP A 48 -14.48 -2.43 -2.33
CA ASP A 48 -14.27 -1.14 -1.66
C ASP A 48 -15.55 -0.75 -0.91
N ASP A 49 -15.96 -1.60 0.02
CA ASP A 49 -17.21 -1.43 0.77
C ASP A 49 -17.02 -1.42 2.29
N HIS A 50 -15.78 -1.35 2.75
CA HIS A 50 -15.46 -1.31 4.17
C HIS A 50 -14.75 -0.02 4.58
N LEU A 51 -14.79 0.28 5.87
CA LEU A 51 -14.04 1.39 6.44
C LEU A 51 -12.56 1.04 6.50
N TYR A 52 -11.72 2.06 6.48
CA TYR A 52 -10.27 1.89 6.52
C TYR A 52 -9.59 3.07 7.22
N GLU A 53 -8.32 2.86 7.56
CA GLU A 53 -7.42 3.90 8.05
C GLU A 53 -6.04 3.72 7.45
N PHE A 54 -5.33 4.82 7.23
CA PHE A 54 -3.91 4.78 6.91
C PHE A 54 -3.13 5.05 8.17
N CYS A 55 -2.32 4.07 8.59
CA CYS A 55 -1.55 4.13 9.80
C CYS A 55 -0.12 4.56 9.49
N MET A 56 0.23 5.79 9.81
CA MET A 56 1.54 6.35 9.47
C MET A 56 2.69 5.74 10.27
N ASP A 57 2.37 5.19 11.45
CA ASP A 57 3.33 4.49 12.30
C ASP A 57 3.23 2.96 12.22
N ASN A 58 2.50 2.44 11.24
CA ASN A 58 2.25 1.01 11.03
C ASN A 58 1.50 0.30 12.16
N LYS A 59 0.76 1.03 12.97
CA LYS A 59 -0.02 0.47 14.07
C LYS A 59 -1.53 0.68 13.84
N MET A 60 -2.29 -0.39 13.98
CA MET A 60 -3.75 -0.32 13.90
C MET A 60 -4.29 0.62 14.99
N TYR A 61 -5.32 1.37 14.66
CA TYR A 61 -6.01 2.29 15.57
C TYR A 61 -5.07 3.35 16.20
N SER A 62 -4.02 3.68 15.50
CA SER A 62 -3.08 4.70 15.94
C SER A 62 -3.68 6.10 15.90
N ARG A 63 -3.16 6.99 16.74
CA ARG A 63 -3.50 8.41 16.67
C ARG A 63 -2.87 9.08 15.43
N ASP A 64 -1.78 8.53 14.92
CA ASP A 64 -1.15 9.02 13.70
C ASP A 64 -1.73 8.29 12.49
N SER A 65 -3.02 8.48 12.29
CA SER A 65 -3.75 7.84 11.20
C SER A 65 -4.68 8.80 10.46
N TYR A 66 -5.01 8.43 9.23
CA TYR A 66 -5.98 9.13 8.38
C TYR A 66 -7.13 8.17 8.08
N GLN A 67 -8.34 8.57 8.39
CA GLN A 67 -9.49 7.67 8.34
C GLN A 67 -10.43 7.94 7.16
N SER A 68 -11.11 6.89 6.72
CA SER A 68 -12.09 6.98 5.64
C SER A 68 -13.35 7.76 6.03
N SER A 69 -13.63 7.86 7.31
CA SER A 69 -14.80 8.58 7.82
C SER A 69 -14.39 9.75 8.70
N THR A 70 -14.98 10.91 8.47
CA THR A 70 -14.69 12.12 9.23
C THR A 70 -15.57 12.28 10.48
N LYS A 71 -16.39 11.29 10.81
CA LYS A 71 -17.31 11.39 11.95
C LYS A 71 -16.65 11.25 13.30
N MET A 72 -15.40 10.86 13.35
CA MET A 72 -14.62 10.78 14.57
C MET A 72 -13.49 11.79 14.49
N ASP A 73 -12.98 12.24 15.60
CA ASP A 73 -11.94 13.26 15.71
C ASP A 73 -10.60 12.84 15.08
N GLY A 74 -10.66 12.20 13.93
CA GLY A 74 -9.51 11.75 13.19
C GLY A 74 -9.23 12.60 11.97
N ARG A 75 -7.99 12.50 11.47
CA ARG A 75 -7.61 13.13 10.21
C ARG A 75 -8.23 12.35 9.05
N SER A 76 -8.68 13.06 8.03
CA SER A 76 -9.38 12.47 6.90
C SER A 76 -8.44 11.98 5.82
N ALA A 77 -8.76 10.82 5.21
CA ALA A 77 -8.07 10.29 4.03
C ALA A 77 -8.28 11.13 2.76
N GLU A 78 -9.04 12.21 2.84
CA GLU A 78 -9.16 13.18 1.75
C GLU A 78 -7.91 14.08 1.64
N ILE A 79 -6.94 13.93 2.51
CA ILE A 79 -5.67 14.64 2.43
C ILE A 79 -4.88 14.23 1.18
N LYS A 80 -4.26 15.19 0.52
CA LYS A 80 -3.41 14.91 -0.63
C LYS A 80 -2.11 14.26 -0.20
N ILE A 81 -1.62 13.35 -1.00
CA ILE A 81 -0.38 12.61 -0.72
C ILE A 81 0.82 13.54 -0.52
N ASP A 82 0.92 14.61 -1.31
CA ASP A 82 2.00 15.58 -1.20
C ASP A 82 1.99 16.39 0.12
N LYS A 83 0.91 16.33 0.87
CA LYS A 83 0.80 16.99 2.17
C LYS A 83 1.25 16.10 3.34
N LEU A 84 1.56 14.85 3.08
CA LEU A 84 1.97 13.91 4.13
C LEU A 84 3.44 14.02 4.51
N GLY A 85 4.25 14.68 3.71
CA GLY A 85 5.69 14.76 3.95
C GLY A 85 6.40 13.42 3.81
N LEU A 86 5.93 12.56 2.92
CA LEU A 86 6.52 11.24 2.72
C LEU A 86 7.95 11.34 2.19
N LYS A 87 8.77 10.38 2.58
CA LYS A 87 10.17 10.27 2.16
C LYS A 87 10.40 8.93 1.48
N GLU A 88 11.39 8.87 0.61
CA GLU A 88 11.81 7.60 0.02
C GLU A 88 12.22 6.62 1.11
N LYS A 89 11.86 5.36 0.94
CA LYS A 89 12.05 4.25 1.88
C LYS A 89 11.14 4.29 3.11
N GLN A 90 10.29 5.28 3.24
CA GLN A 90 9.32 5.33 4.32
C GLN A 90 8.26 4.24 4.13
N LYS A 91 7.87 3.60 5.22
CA LYS A 91 6.79 2.62 5.24
C LYS A 91 5.64 3.13 6.08
N PHE A 92 4.44 2.95 5.59
CA PHE A 92 3.20 3.15 6.35
C PHE A 92 2.21 2.07 5.93
N SER A 93 1.06 2.00 6.55
CA SER A 93 0.14 0.88 6.32
C SER A 93 -1.27 1.35 6.02
N LEU A 94 -1.98 0.57 5.22
CA LEU A 94 -3.42 0.66 5.06
C LEU A 94 -4.05 -0.45 5.87
N HIS A 95 -4.86 -0.08 6.85
CA HIS A 95 -5.68 -1.00 7.61
C HIS A 95 -7.10 -0.96 7.02
N TYR A 96 -7.44 -1.97 6.28
CA TYR A 96 -8.71 -2.06 5.56
C TYR A 96 -9.61 -3.12 6.18
N ASP A 97 -10.88 -2.79 6.36
CA ASP A 97 -11.88 -3.67 6.94
C ASP A 97 -11.58 -4.00 8.41
N PHE A 98 -12.19 -3.28 9.32
CA PHE A 98 -11.94 -3.44 10.76
C PHE A 98 -12.48 -4.76 11.34
N GLY A 99 -13.26 -5.50 10.55
CA GLY A 99 -13.70 -6.85 10.93
C GLY A 99 -12.64 -7.91 10.59
N ASP A 100 -12.09 -7.87 9.38
CA ASP A 100 -11.09 -8.82 8.91
C ASP A 100 -9.64 -8.32 9.09
N ASP A 101 -9.45 -7.05 9.41
CA ASP A 101 -8.15 -6.45 9.71
C ASP A 101 -7.08 -6.69 8.62
N TRP A 102 -7.41 -6.38 7.37
CA TRP A 102 -6.43 -6.43 6.31
C TRP A 102 -5.38 -5.33 6.49
N MET A 103 -4.12 -5.71 6.56
CA MET A 103 -3.00 -4.76 6.62
C MET A 103 -2.17 -4.84 5.34
N PHE A 104 -2.11 -3.72 4.62
CA PHE A 104 -1.23 -3.59 3.47
C PHE A 104 -0.07 -2.68 3.86
N VAL A 105 1.15 -3.17 3.66
CA VAL A 105 2.35 -2.36 3.87
C VAL A 105 2.60 -1.56 2.61
N ILE A 106 2.86 -0.27 2.77
CA ILE A 106 3.13 0.64 1.67
C ILE A 106 4.54 1.17 1.86
N ASN A 107 5.43 0.84 0.92
CA ASN A 107 6.81 1.28 0.95
C ASN A 107 7.03 2.30 -0.17
N VAL A 108 7.36 3.52 0.21
CA VAL A 108 7.64 4.59 -0.75
C VAL A 108 9.02 4.32 -1.36
N GLN A 109 9.04 3.95 -2.63
CA GLN A 109 10.29 3.59 -3.30
C GLN A 109 10.94 4.76 -4.01
N LYS A 110 10.15 5.62 -4.62
CA LYS A 110 10.67 6.76 -5.35
C LYS A 110 9.72 7.95 -5.28
N ILE A 111 10.30 9.12 -5.13
CA ILE A 111 9.58 10.39 -5.20
C ILE A 111 10.30 11.24 -6.22
N GLN A 112 9.60 11.67 -7.26
CA GLN A 112 10.21 12.52 -8.28
C GLN A 112 9.23 13.54 -8.81
N GLU A 113 9.77 14.58 -9.42
CA GLU A 113 8.99 15.62 -10.03
C GLU A 113 8.77 15.28 -11.49
N GLU A 114 7.54 15.31 -11.95
CA GLU A 114 7.19 15.08 -13.35
C GLU A 114 6.32 16.22 -13.89
N ALA A 115 6.52 16.55 -15.14
CA ALA A 115 5.67 17.50 -15.85
C ALA A 115 4.43 16.79 -16.41
N GLY A 116 3.31 17.48 -16.45
CA GLY A 116 2.08 16.97 -17.03
C GLY A 116 1.18 16.21 -16.05
N LYS A 117 0.24 15.46 -16.62
CA LYS A 117 -0.73 14.71 -15.83
C LYS A 117 -0.24 13.31 -15.58
N CYS A 118 -0.17 12.93 -14.31
CA CYS A 118 0.09 11.56 -13.93
C CYS A 118 -1.21 10.89 -13.52
N LYS A 119 -1.55 9.82 -14.21
CA LYS A 119 -2.68 8.98 -13.79
C LYS A 119 -2.16 7.90 -12.85
N THR A 120 -2.92 7.60 -11.84
CA THR A 120 -2.62 6.47 -10.95
C THR A 120 -2.63 5.18 -11.77
N CYS A 121 -1.56 4.42 -11.69
CA CYS A 121 -1.44 3.17 -12.44
C CYS A 121 -0.59 2.14 -11.69
N VAL A 122 -0.83 0.87 -12.00
CA VAL A 122 -0.02 -0.22 -11.52
C VAL A 122 1.14 -0.42 -12.50
N VAL A 123 2.36 -0.21 -12.06
CA VAL A 123 3.56 -0.34 -12.89
C VAL A 123 4.22 -1.71 -12.76
N LYS A 124 3.91 -2.44 -11.71
CA LYS A 124 4.39 -3.81 -11.51
C LYS A 124 3.39 -4.58 -10.66
N SER A 125 3.23 -5.86 -10.93
CA SER A 125 2.39 -6.73 -10.11
C SER A 125 2.97 -8.13 -10.04
N LYS A 126 2.81 -8.77 -8.90
CA LYS A 126 3.20 -10.15 -8.66
C LYS A 126 2.16 -10.80 -7.76
N GLY A 127 1.80 -12.02 -8.09
CA GLY A 127 0.93 -12.82 -7.25
C GLY A 127 -0.52 -12.35 -7.19
N LYS A 128 -1.33 -13.15 -6.53
CA LYS A 128 -2.76 -12.90 -6.35
C LYS A 128 -3.11 -13.14 -4.88
N VAL A 129 -4.02 -12.33 -4.35
CA VAL A 129 -4.50 -12.47 -2.98
C VAL A 129 -6.02 -12.52 -3.02
N GLU A 130 -6.61 -13.46 -2.33
CA GLU A 130 -8.06 -13.57 -2.22
C GLU A 130 -8.54 -12.89 -0.94
N GLN A 131 -9.44 -11.95 -1.09
CA GLN A 131 -10.02 -11.21 0.03
C GLN A 131 -10.84 -12.12 0.94
N TYR A 132 -11.59 -13.03 0.34
CA TYR A 132 -12.42 -14.01 1.06
C TYR A 132 -12.09 -15.39 0.52
N PRO A 133 -11.03 -16.06 1.05
CA PRO A 133 -10.69 -17.39 0.59
C PRO A 133 -11.80 -18.38 0.95
N ASP A 134 -12.11 -19.28 0.01
CA ASP A 134 -13.07 -20.32 0.27
C ASP A 134 -12.46 -21.30 1.29
N PHE A 135 -13.08 -21.40 2.44
CA PHE A 135 -12.59 -22.24 3.50
C PHE A 135 -12.68 -23.74 3.21
N GLU A 136 -13.29 -24.11 2.09
CA GLU A 136 -13.42 -25.51 1.70
C GLU A 136 -12.09 -26.15 1.29
N ASP A 137 -11.10 -25.36 0.93
CA ASP A 137 -9.79 -25.84 0.51
C ASP A 137 -8.75 -25.82 1.63
N LEU A 138 -9.11 -25.44 2.83
CA LEU A 138 -8.23 -25.53 3.96
C LEU A 138 -8.37 -26.93 4.55
N GLU A 139 -7.55 -27.83 4.05
CA GLU A 139 -7.38 -29.11 4.74
C GLU A 139 -6.85 -28.83 6.15
N ASP A 140 -7.43 -29.52 7.11
CA ASP A 140 -7.21 -29.29 8.54
C ASP A 140 -5.77 -29.47 9.03
N ASP A 141 -4.84 -29.64 8.14
CA ASP A 141 -3.44 -29.96 8.46
C ASP A 141 -2.54 -28.73 8.68
N ASP A 142 -3.03 -27.54 8.38
CA ASP A 142 -2.21 -26.34 8.48
C ASP A 142 -2.46 -25.49 9.74
N TRP A 143 -2.95 -26.12 10.79
CA TRP A 143 -3.11 -25.47 12.08
C TRP A 143 -1.83 -25.34 12.90
N GLU A 144 -0.70 -25.68 12.32
CA GLU A 144 0.52 -25.19 12.89
C GLU A 144 0.66 -23.74 12.52
N MET A 145 -0.01 -22.91 13.27
CA MET A 145 0.33 -21.54 13.30
C MET A 145 1.74 -21.42 13.81
N GLU A 146 2.66 -21.46 12.91
CA GLU A 146 3.88 -20.80 13.15
C GLU A 146 3.49 -19.35 13.30
N PHE A 147 3.35 -18.93 14.51
CA PHE A 147 3.37 -17.54 14.83
C PHE A 147 4.73 -17.10 14.36
N GLY A 148 4.76 -16.66 13.20
CA GLY A 148 5.95 -16.37 12.57
C GLY A 148 6.46 -15.12 13.03
N GLU A 149 7.01 -15.32 13.97
CA GLU A 149 7.89 -14.55 14.51
C GLU A 149 8.64 -13.73 13.62
N ASN A 150 8.48 -13.77 12.45
CA ASN A 150 9.46 -13.23 11.61
C ASN A 150 8.95 -12.22 10.68
N ASP A 151 8.08 -11.43 11.18
CA ASP A 151 7.74 -10.24 10.48
C ASP A 151 8.92 -9.32 10.30
N GLU A 152 10.05 -9.70 10.88
CA GLU A 152 11.17 -8.87 10.78
C GLU A 152 11.84 -8.98 9.48
N GLU A 153 11.59 -9.99 8.82
CA GLU A 153 12.30 -10.22 7.67
C GLU A 153 11.98 -9.43 6.58
N GLU A 154 10.99 -8.90 6.63
CA GLU A 154 10.65 -8.09 5.68
C GLU A 154 11.59 -7.21 5.23
N ASP A 155 12.37 -7.00 5.96
CA ASP A 155 13.50 -6.37 5.71
C ASP A 155 14.00 -6.58 4.44
N GLU A 156 13.71 -7.55 4.07
CA GLU A 156 14.10 -7.67 2.85
C GLU A 156 13.46 -6.83 1.90
N ASP A 157 13.41 -5.69 2.21
CA ASP A 157 13.42 -4.62 1.28
C ASP A 157 14.48 -4.79 0.22
N GLU A 158 15.05 -5.92 0.16
CA GLU A 158 15.70 -6.37 -1.01
C GLU A 158 14.68 -6.48 -2.09
N CYS A 159 14.39 -5.34 -2.65
CA CYS A 159 13.85 -5.29 -3.96
C CYS A 159 14.68 -6.26 -4.79
N ASP A 160 14.03 -7.21 -5.40
CA ASP A 160 14.66 -8.05 -6.38
C ASP A 160 15.47 -7.16 -7.27
N GLU A 161 16.60 -7.59 -7.68
CA GLU A 161 17.42 -6.83 -8.61
C GLU A 161 16.63 -6.43 -9.84
N GLU A 162 15.66 -7.23 -10.23
CA GLU A 162 14.74 -6.90 -11.31
C GLU A 162 13.87 -5.70 -11.01
N THR A 163 13.37 -5.57 -9.81
CA THR A 163 12.58 -4.40 -9.42
C THR A 163 13.43 -3.15 -9.41
N LYS A 164 14.67 -3.26 -8.94
CA LYS A 164 15.61 -2.15 -8.99
C LYS A 164 15.91 -1.74 -10.43
N LYS A 165 16.10 -2.70 -11.31
CA LYS A 165 16.35 -2.43 -12.73
C LYS A 165 15.16 -1.79 -13.41
N ILE A 166 13.95 -2.21 -13.08
CA ILE A 166 12.74 -1.63 -13.65
C ILE A 166 12.55 -0.20 -13.15
N ILE A 167 12.76 0.04 -11.87
CA ILE A 167 12.67 1.37 -11.29
C ILE A 167 13.76 2.27 -11.92
N ASP A 168 14.97 1.80 -12.07
CA ASP A 168 16.03 2.54 -12.71
C ASP A 168 15.72 2.85 -14.18
N LYS A 169 15.09 1.94 -14.90
CA LYS A 169 14.70 2.18 -16.28
C LYS A 169 13.54 3.17 -16.39
N LEU A 170 12.65 3.17 -15.46
CA LEU A 170 11.51 4.09 -15.48
C LEU A 170 11.90 5.51 -15.10
N PHE A 171 13.01 5.64 -14.39
CA PHE A 171 13.37 6.92 -13.79
C PHE A 171 14.73 7.47 -14.24
N ARG A 172 15.26 6.92 -15.29
CA ARG A 172 16.42 7.51 -15.95
C ARG A 172 16.04 8.42 -17.10
#